data_4a6722593fed908fc93a206d39660939
#
_entry.id   4a6722593fed908fc93a206d39660939
#
_cell.length_a   1.000
_cell.length_b   1.000
_cell.length_c   1.000
_cell.angle_alpha   90.00
_cell.angle_beta   90.00
_cell.angle_gamma   90.00
#
_symmetry.space_group_name_H-M   'P 1'
#
loop_
_entity.id
_entity.type
_entity.pdbx_description
1 polymer ?
#
loop_
_entity_poly.entity_id
_entity_poly.type
_entity_poly.pdbx_seq_one_letter_code
_entity_poly.pdbx_strand_id
1 'polypeptide(L)'
;MLVLKQQLKEARIPQAVVARAVAVSEATLAQIVNHNEWPRTSPEEVRQRLALYLESKGIDTVKSFDAAQGAVTPRTAGTTDKTNLSEEENMLLKKQVLFPATKKAFGLFRDPFADEAMQGADDVFTTPDIRYVREALFQTARHGGFLAVIGESGAGKSTLRRDLIERVNRENAPVIVIEPYIIAMEDNDVKGKTLKAAAIAEAIISTIAPLESIKRSQDARFRQLHRVLKDSSQAGFSHVLVIEEAHSLPIPTLKHLKRFFELESGFKKLLSIVLIGQPELADKLSERNMEVREVVQRCELVELLPLDNS
;
A
#
# COMPACT_ATOMS: atom_id res chain seq x y z
N MET A 1 -25.03 -5.52 -8.65
CA MET A 1 -24.95 -5.99 -10.07
C MET A 1 -26.35 -6.30 -10.53
N LEU A 2 -26.79 -5.84 -11.73
CA LEU A 2 -28.12 -6.12 -12.25
C LEU A 2 -28.17 -7.47 -12.96
N VAL A 3 -29.38 -8.09 -13.01
CA VAL A 3 -29.66 -9.29 -13.81
C VAL A 3 -29.32 -9.08 -15.27
N LEU A 4 -29.44 -7.84 -15.74
CA LEU A 4 -29.05 -7.40 -17.08
C LEU A 4 -27.65 -7.86 -17.51
N LYS A 5 -26.67 -7.88 -16.62
CA LYS A 5 -25.31 -8.32 -16.96
C LYS A 5 -25.27 -9.80 -17.38
N GLN A 6 -26.01 -10.62 -16.67
CA GLN A 6 -26.10 -12.04 -16.96
C GLN A 6 -26.83 -12.29 -18.28
N GLN A 7 -27.93 -11.60 -18.51
CA GLN A 7 -28.71 -11.69 -19.75
C GLN A 7 -27.91 -11.27 -21.00
N LEU A 8 -27.13 -10.17 -20.88
CA LEU A 8 -26.24 -9.74 -21.98
C LEU A 8 -25.14 -10.77 -22.26
N LYS A 9 -24.61 -11.40 -21.22
CA LYS A 9 -23.59 -12.45 -21.35
C LYS A 9 -24.16 -13.70 -22.00
N GLU A 10 -25.36 -14.13 -21.61
CA GLU A 10 -26.09 -15.27 -22.19
C GLU A 10 -26.46 -15.01 -23.64
N ALA A 11 -26.92 -13.82 -23.98
CA ALA A 11 -27.21 -13.38 -25.32
C ALA A 11 -25.96 -13.12 -26.19
N ARG A 12 -24.75 -13.20 -25.63
CA ARG A 12 -23.45 -12.88 -26.27
C ARG A 12 -23.41 -11.47 -26.89
N ILE A 13 -24.08 -10.50 -26.27
CA ILE A 13 -24.12 -9.11 -26.76
C ILE A 13 -23.04 -8.31 -25.99
N PRO A 14 -22.01 -7.77 -26.67
CA PRO A 14 -21.00 -6.92 -26.04
C PRO A 14 -21.61 -5.63 -25.49
N GLN A 15 -21.19 -5.20 -24.29
CA GLN A 15 -21.67 -3.95 -23.66
C GLN A 15 -21.44 -2.72 -24.55
N ALA A 16 -20.33 -2.69 -25.30
CA ALA A 16 -20.04 -1.60 -26.24
C ALA A 16 -21.11 -1.43 -27.32
N VAL A 17 -21.73 -2.54 -27.77
CA VAL A 17 -22.82 -2.50 -28.77
C VAL A 17 -24.09 -1.91 -28.15
N VAL A 18 -24.38 -2.31 -26.90
CA VAL A 18 -25.54 -1.79 -26.16
C VAL A 18 -25.36 -0.29 -25.88
N ALA A 19 -24.18 0.12 -25.44
CA ALA A 19 -23.87 1.53 -25.14
C ALA A 19 -24.12 2.43 -26.37
N ARG A 20 -23.68 2.02 -27.54
CA ARG A 20 -23.91 2.73 -28.81
C ARG A 20 -25.39 2.77 -29.19
N ALA A 21 -26.09 1.66 -29.03
CA ALA A 21 -27.53 1.57 -29.38
C ALA A 21 -28.41 2.46 -28.49
N VAL A 22 -28.05 2.60 -27.23
CA VAL A 22 -28.76 3.39 -26.22
C VAL A 22 -28.25 4.84 -26.13
N ALA A 23 -27.23 5.19 -26.91
CA ALA A 23 -26.60 6.51 -26.94
C ALA A 23 -26.06 6.97 -25.57
N VAL A 24 -25.34 6.05 -24.88
CA VAL A 24 -24.62 6.36 -23.64
C VAL A 24 -23.14 5.98 -23.78
N SER A 25 -22.27 6.52 -22.94
CA SER A 25 -20.88 6.09 -22.92
C SER A 25 -20.73 4.67 -22.39
N GLU A 26 -19.69 3.95 -22.83
CA GLU A 26 -19.41 2.60 -22.35
C GLU A 26 -19.18 2.59 -20.82
N ALA A 27 -18.55 3.65 -20.28
CA ALA A 27 -18.35 3.82 -18.84
C ALA A 27 -19.70 3.98 -18.11
N THR A 28 -20.63 4.77 -18.64
CA THR A 28 -21.97 4.94 -18.04
C THR A 28 -22.74 3.62 -18.06
N LEU A 29 -22.70 2.88 -19.16
CA LEU A 29 -23.36 1.58 -19.20
C LEU A 29 -22.73 0.58 -18.22
N ALA A 30 -21.42 0.58 -18.08
CA ALA A 30 -20.73 -0.26 -17.11
C ALA A 30 -21.13 0.08 -15.66
N GLN A 31 -21.30 1.35 -15.31
CA GLN A 31 -21.80 1.78 -14.00
C GLN A 31 -23.24 1.30 -13.76
N ILE A 32 -24.12 1.43 -14.74
CA ILE A 32 -25.49 0.93 -14.65
C ILE A 32 -25.50 -0.59 -14.42
N VAL A 33 -24.78 -1.34 -15.24
CA VAL A 33 -24.81 -2.82 -15.25
C VAL A 33 -24.13 -3.42 -14.00
N ASN A 34 -23.02 -2.84 -13.55
CA ASN A 34 -22.24 -3.39 -12.44
C ASN A 34 -22.65 -2.86 -11.08
N HIS A 35 -23.04 -1.58 -11.01
CA HIS A 35 -23.26 -0.88 -9.73
C HIS A 35 -24.70 -0.40 -9.54
N ASN A 36 -25.56 -0.52 -10.56
CA ASN A 36 -26.93 0.03 -10.58
C ASN A 36 -26.92 1.57 -10.37
N GLU A 37 -25.85 2.24 -10.86
CA GLU A 37 -25.73 3.68 -10.80
C GLU A 37 -26.20 4.30 -12.11
N TRP A 38 -27.30 5.01 -12.03
CA TRP A 38 -27.94 5.69 -13.19
C TRP A 38 -27.41 7.11 -13.33
N PRO A 39 -27.30 7.63 -14.58
CA PRO A 39 -26.85 8.99 -14.79
C PRO A 39 -27.80 9.98 -14.13
N ARG A 40 -27.26 11.06 -13.55
CA ARG A 40 -28.05 12.10 -12.89
C ARG A 40 -28.95 12.87 -13.84
N THR A 41 -28.56 12.92 -15.12
CA THR A 41 -29.33 13.60 -16.17
C THR A 41 -30.16 12.57 -16.93
N SER A 42 -31.49 12.69 -16.88
CA SER A 42 -32.48 11.84 -17.62
C SER A 42 -32.34 10.32 -17.39
N PRO A 43 -32.35 9.82 -16.12
CA PRO A 43 -32.21 8.39 -15.84
C PRO A 43 -33.33 7.56 -16.46
N GLU A 44 -34.57 8.06 -16.47
CA GLU A 44 -35.74 7.37 -17.01
C GLU A 44 -35.68 7.22 -18.55
N GLU A 45 -35.16 8.20 -19.26
CA GLU A 45 -34.99 8.09 -20.72
C GLU A 45 -33.95 7.03 -21.09
N VAL A 46 -32.85 6.95 -20.32
CA VAL A 46 -31.82 5.92 -20.52
C VAL A 46 -32.39 4.54 -20.25
N ARG A 47 -33.20 4.42 -19.19
CA ARG A 47 -33.88 3.17 -18.82
C ARG A 47 -34.85 2.70 -19.90
N GLN A 48 -35.66 3.61 -20.44
CA GLN A 48 -36.59 3.30 -21.54
C GLN A 48 -35.88 2.86 -22.80
N ARG A 49 -34.81 3.57 -23.23
CA ARG A 49 -34.03 3.16 -24.41
C ARG A 49 -33.38 1.80 -24.22
N LEU A 50 -32.90 1.52 -23.01
CA LEU A 50 -32.31 0.23 -22.69
C LEU A 50 -33.36 -0.88 -22.73
N ALA A 51 -34.57 -0.66 -22.21
CA ALA A 51 -35.66 -1.61 -22.26
C ALA A 51 -36.08 -1.91 -23.71
N LEU A 52 -36.31 -0.88 -24.53
CA LEU A 52 -36.65 -1.04 -25.94
C LEU A 52 -35.57 -1.82 -26.73
N TYR A 53 -34.29 -1.55 -26.44
CA TYR A 53 -33.21 -2.30 -27.06
C TYR A 53 -33.22 -3.79 -26.67
N LEU A 54 -33.44 -4.10 -25.41
CA LEU A 54 -33.50 -5.50 -24.93
C LEU A 54 -34.69 -6.22 -25.49
N GLU A 55 -35.86 -5.61 -25.55
CA GLU A 55 -37.06 -6.17 -26.19
C GLU A 55 -36.81 -6.47 -27.67
N SER A 56 -36.14 -5.57 -28.40
CA SER A 56 -35.76 -5.79 -29.79
C SER A 56 -34.85 -7.01 -30.01
N LYS A 57 -34.17 -7.48 -28.96
CA LYS A 57 -33.30 -8.64 -28.92
C LYS A 57 -33.98 -9.89 -28.32
N GLY A 58 -35.26 -9.78 -27.95
CA GLY A 58 -36.02 -10.88 -27.36
C GLY A 58 -35.65 -11.19 -25.91
N ILE A 59 -35.05 -10.24 -25.22
CA ILE A 59 -34.67 -10.36 -23.81
C ILE A 59 -35.80 -9.79 -22.94
N ASP A 60 -36.27 -10.59 -21.98
CA ASP A 60 -37.33 -10.16 -21.07
C ASP A 60 -36.84 -9.00 -20.16
N THR A 61 -37.55 -7.88 -20.23
CA THR A 61 -37.19 -6.63 -19.51
C THR A 61 -37.73 -6.58 -18.10
N VAL A 62 -38.73 -7.43 -17.75
CA VAL A 62 -39.42 -7.39 -16.45
C VAL A 62 -38.47 -7.59 -15.28
N LYS A 63 -37.45 -8.40 -15.45
CA LYS A 63 -36.43 -8.69 -14.42
C LYS A 63 -35.05 -8.11 -14.68
N SER A 64 -34.84 -7.49 -15.85
CA SER A 64 -33.51 -7.04 -16.30
C SER A 64 -32.90 -5.97 -15.40
N PHE A 65 -33.72 -5.18 -14.75
CA PHE A 65 -33.33 -4.08 -13.86
C PHE A 65 -33.40 -4.46 -12.37
N ASP A 66 -33.77 -5.70 -12.04
CA ASP A 66 -33.72 -6.20 -10.67
C ASP A 66 -32.25 -6.49 -10.27
N ALA A 67 -31.97 -6.31 -8.97
CA ALA A 67 -30.67 -6.72 -8.45
C ALA A 67 -30.58 -8.25 -8.53
N ALA A 68 -29.50 -8.76 -9.11
CA ALA A 68 -29.21 -10.19 -9.09
C ALA A 68 -29.21 -10.69 -7.64
N GLN A 69 -29.88 -11.81 -7.36
CA GLN A 69 -29.94 -12.42 -6.04
C GLN A 69 -28.48 -12.61 -5.54
N GLY A 70 -28.11 -11.85 -4.51
CA GLY A 70 -26.74 -11.75 -3.98
C GLY A 70 -26.30 -10.33 -3.63
N ALA A 71 -27.04 -9.27 -4.03
CA ALA A 71 -26.76 -7.90 -3.61
C ALA A 71 -27.59 -7.55 -2.36
N VAL A 72 -26.93 -7.35 -1.24
CA VAL A 72 -27.52 -7.00 0.06
C VAL A 72 -28.14 -5.62 0.00
N THR A 73 -29.46 -5.54 0.19
CA THR A 73 -30.17 -4.29 0.50
C THR A 73 -30.12 -4.03 2.02
N PRO A 74 -30.00 -2.78 2.48
CA PRO A 74 -30.03 -2.47 3.92
C PRO A 74 -31.43 -2.76 4.48
N ARG A 75 -31.52 -3.73 5.36
CA ARG A 75 -32.77 -4.01 6.13
C ARG A 75 -32.80 -3.20 7.42
N THR A 76 -33.86 -2.46 7.59
CA THR A 76 -34.40 -1.95 8.87
C THR A 76 -34.66 -3.09 9.83
N ALA A 77 -34.50 -2.75 11.12
CA ALA A 77 -34.55 -3.62 12.29
C ALA A 77 -35.77 -4.57 12.38
N GLY A 78 -35.51 -5.79 12.83
CA GLY A 78 -36.53 -6.66 13.39
C GLY A 78 -36.21 -8.15 13.32
N THR A 79 -35.87 -8.72 14.49
CA THR A 79 -36.09 -10.11 14.95
C THR A 79 -35.23 -11.25 14.39
N THR A 80 -34.54 -11.85 15.36
CA THR A 80 -33.92 -13.18 15.46
C THR A 80 -34.31 -14.23 14.43
N ASP A 81 -33.29 -14.78 13.71
CA ASP A 81 -33.13 -16.23 13.56
C ASP A 81 -31.67 -16.61 13.31
N LYS A 82 -31.22 -17.56 14.12
CA LYS A 82 -29.89 -18.17 14.00
C LYS A 82 -29.91 -19.21 12.89
N THR A 83 -29.16 -19.03 11.81
CA THR A 83 -28.73 -20.15 10.97
C THR A 83 -27.46 -19.78 10.17
N ASN A 84 -26.40 -20.50 10.45
CA ASN A 84 -25.18 -20.80 9.66
C ASN A 84 -24.78 -19.82 8.54
N LEU A 85 -23.98 -18.83 8.92
CA LEU A 85 -23.17 -18.04 7.98
C LEU A 85 -21.89 -18.84 7.68
N SER A 86 -21.58 -19.03 6.41
CA SER A 86 -20.37 -19.67 5.94
C SER A 86 -19.13 -18.88 6.37
N GLU A 87 -18.03 -19.56 6.67
CA GLU A 87 -16.77 -18.99 7.19
C GLU A 87 -16.17 -17.89 6.30
N GLU A 88 -16.56 -17.78 5.03
CA GLU A 88 -16.06 -16.78 4.08
C GLU A 88 -16.61 -15.36 4.29
N GLU A 89 -17.77 -15.18 4.93
CA GLU A 89 -18.33 -13.84 5.23
C GLU A 89 -17.68 -13.16 6.44
N ASN A 90 -16.90 -13.89 7.22
CA ASN A 90 -16.21 -13.36 8.40
C ASN A 90 -14.87 -12.65 8.09
N MET A 91 -14.39 -12.67 6.85
CA MET A 91 -13.12 -12.03 6.49
C MET A 91 -13.18 -10.50 6.29
N LEU A 92 -14.37 -9.91 6.21
CA LEU A 92 -14.51 -8.46 6.15
C LEU A 92 -14.71 -7.90 7.55
N LEU A 93 -13.64 -7.44 8.16
CA LEU A 93 -13.69 -6.67 9.41
C LEU A 93 -14.52 -5.41 9.18
N LYS A 94 -15.75 -5.41 9.72
CA LYS A 94 -16.57 -4.19 9.75
C LYS A 94 -15.86 -3.18 10.65
N LYS A 95 -15.52 -2.01 10.11
CA LYS A 95 -14.98 -0.89 10.89
C LYS A 95 -16.01 -0.55 12.01
N GLN A 96 -15.69 -0.91 13.23
CA GLN A 96 -16.54 -0.65 14.41
C GLN A 96 -15.97 0.56 15.14
N VAL A 97 -16.80 1.53 15.40
CA VAL A 97 -16.47 2.70 16.22
C VAL A 97 -16.89 2.41 17.66
N LEU A 98 -16.03 2.67 18.63
CA LEU A 98 -16.36 2.53 20.04
C LEU A 98 -17.47 3.49 20.45
N PHE A 99 -18.52 2.95 21.09
CA PHE A 99 -19.60 3.77 21.63
C PHE A 99 -19.09 4.75 22.69
N PRO A 100 -19.69 5.95 22.83
CA PRO A 100 -19.30 6.92 23.85
C PRO A 100 -19.32 6.36 25.27
N ALA A 101 -20.28 5.50 25.59
CA ALA A 101 -20.40 4.81 26.88
C ALA A 101 -19.19 3.89 27.14
N THR A 102 -18.74 3.17 26.13
CA THR A 102 -17.56 2.29 26.21
C THR A 102 -16.28 3.12 26.41
N LYS A 103 -16.11 4.19 25.65
CA LYS A 103 -14.96 5.10 25.83
C LYS A 103 -14.90 5.64 27.26
N LYS A 104 -16.04 6.08 27.79
CA LYS A 104 -16.14 6.58 29.17
C LYS A 104 -15.81 5.52 30.21
N ALA A 105 -16.31 4.27 30.02
CA ALA A 105 -16.04 3.16 30.94
C ALA A 105 -14.57 2.79 31.04
N PHE A 106 -13.82 2.89 29.91
CA PHE A 106 -12.40 2.62 29.84
C PHE A 106 -11.52 3.88 30.03
N GLY A 107 -12.10 5.06 30.31
CA GLY A 107 -11.36 6.31 30.45
C GLY A 107 -10.68 6.79 29.14
N LEU A 108 -11.18 6.39 27.99
CA LEU A 108 -10.60 6.73 26.70
C LEU A 108 -11.17 8.06 26.19
N PHE A 109 -10.28 9.02 25.97
CA PHE A 109 -10.65 10.31 25.38
C PHE A 109 -10.90 10.21 23.86
N ARG A 110 -10.21 9.28 23.19
CA ARG A 110 -10.30 9.04 21.74
C ARG A 110 -10.48 7.54 21.46
N ASP A 111 -10.85 7.23 20.22
CA ASP A 111 -10.99 5.85 19.78
C ASP A 111 -9.60 5.30 19.46
N PRO A 112 -9.11 4.27 20.18
CA PRO A 112 -7.77 3.72 19.94
C PRO A 112 -7.65 2.96 18.61
N PHE A 113 -8.78 2.64 17.96
CA PHE A 113 -8.83 1.96 16.66
C PHE A 113 -9.06 2.92 15.49
N ALA A 114 -9.13 4.24 15.74
CA ALA A 114 -9.21 5.23 14.67
C ALA A 114 -7.85 5.36 13.97
N ASP A 115 -7.89 5.70 12.67
CA ASP A 115 -6.68 5.86 11.86
C ASP A 115 -5.72 6.96 12.41
N GLU A 116 -6.26 7.92 13.16
CA GLU A 116 -5.54 9.01 13.82
C GLU A 116 -5.31 8.77 15.33
N ALA A 117 -5.49 7.54 15.79
CA ALA A 117 -5.37 7.24 17.22
C ALA A 117 -3.97 7.50 17.77
N MET A 118 -2.95 7.24 16.97
CA MET A 118 -1.55 7.43 17.33
C MET A 118 -1.08 8.82 16.92
N GLN A 119 -0.78 9.67 17.91
CA GLN A 119 -0.32 11.05 17.72
C GLN A 119 1.14 11.26 18.12
N GLY A 120 1.76 10.29 18.80
CA GLY A 120 3.14 10.39 19.23
C GLY A 120 3.74 9.07 19.69
N ALA A 121 5.02 9.10 20.00
CA ALA A 121 5.78 7.94 20.46
C ALA A 121 5.23 7.30 21.75
N ASP A 122 4.56 8.08 22.59
CA ASP A 122 3.97 7.62 23.85
C ASP A 122 2.73 6.75 23.64
N ASP A 123 2.10 6.85 22.49
CA ASP A 123 0.95 6.01 22.11
C ASP A 123 1.39 4.64 21.57
N VAL A 124 2.68 4.43 21.32
CA VAL A 124 3.19 3.17 20.78
C VAL A 124 3.31 2.13 21.89
N PHE A 125 2.49 1.10 21.84
CA PHE A 125 2.63 -0.04 22.73
C PHE A 125 3.98 -0.74 22.50
N THR A 126 4.71 -1.01 23.56
CA THR A 126 6.06 -1.56 23.47
C THR A 126 6.19 -2.89 24.20
N THR A 127 6.42 -3.96 23.45
CA THR A 127 6.91 -5.24 23.95
C THR A 127 8.45 -5.27 23.87
N PRO A 128 9.12 -6.24 24.48
CA PRO A 128 10.57 -6.45 24.30
C PRO A 128 10.96 -6.57 22.81
N ASP A 129 10.19 -7.29 22.01
CA ASP A 129 10.44 -7.51 20.58
C ASP A 129 10.29 -6.20 19.79
N ILE A 130 9.20 -5.46 20.03
CA ILE A 130 9.00 -4.14 19.42
C ILE A 130 10.13 -3.19 19.79
N ARG A 131 10.60 -3.22 21.04
CA ARG A 131 11.73 -2.40 21.50
C ARG A 131 13.01 -2.78 20.75
N TYR A 132 13.26 -4.07 20.56
CA TYR A 132 14.40 -4.52 19.80
C TYR A 132 14.35 -4.02 18.35
N VAL A 133 13.21 -4.17 17.66
CA VAL A 133 13.05 -3.70 16.27
C VAL A 133 13.21 -2.18 16.18
N ARG A 134 12.63 -1.42 17.12
CA ARG A 134 12.79 0.05 17.21
C ARG A 134 14.26 0.45 17.33
N GLU A 135 15.00 -0.25 18.18
CA GLU A 135 16.42 0.04 18.38
C GLU A 135 17.24 -0.36 17.14
N ALA A 136 16.97 -1.52 16.53
CA ALA A 136 17.63 -1.97 15.32
C ALA A 136 17.44 -0.98 14.17
N LEU A 137 16.21 -0.47 13.98
CA LEU A 137 15.90 0.58 13.00
C LEU A 137 16.72 1.86 13.25
N PHE A 138 16.75 2.34 14.49
CA PHE A 138 17.45 3.56 14.84
C PHE A 138 18.98 3.42 14.71
N GLN A 139 19.53 2.29 15.16
CA GLN A 139 20.97 1.99 15.04
C GLN A 139 21.39 1.88 13.58
N THR A 140 20.59 1.21 12.76
CA THR A 140 20.82 1.13 11.30
C THR A 140 20.81 2.50 10.65
N ALA A 141 19.85 3.36 11.01
CA ALA A 141 19.75 4.71 10.48
C ALA A 141 20.95 5.58 10.86
N ARG A 142 21.45 5.43 12.09
CA ARG A 142 22.51 6.27 12.66
C ARG A 142 23.92 5.80 12.30
N HIS A 143 24.16 4.50 12.38
CA HIS A 143 25.50 3.93 12.29
C HIS A 143 25.79 3.19 10.99
N GLY A 144 24.80 3.03 10.16
CA GLY A 144 24.90 2.27 8.92
C GLY A 144 24.42 0.84 9.07
N GLY A 145 23.98 0.27 7.97
CA GLY A 145 23.50 -1.10 7.91
C GLY A 145 22.50 -1.33 6.77
N PHE A 146 22.19 -2.60 6.57
CA PHE A 146 21.14 -3.03 5.68
C PHE A 146 20.21 -3.94 6.48
N LEU A 147 19.01 -3.47 6.78
CA LEU A 147 18.03 -4.11 7.65
C LEU A 147 16.75 -4.42 6.88
N ALA A 148 16.20 -5.59 7.05
CA ALA A 148 14.86 -5.94 6.62
C ALA A 148 13.98 -6.25 7.84
N VAL A 149 12.90 -5.48 8.01
CA VAL A 149 11.88 -5.71 9.03
C VAL A 149 10.69 -6.40 8.37
N ILE A 150 10.37 -7.58 8.87
CA ILE A 150 9.33 -8.45 8.33
C ILE A 150 8.25 -8.63 9.38
N GLY A 151 7.00 -8.60 8.98
CA GLY A 151 5.87 -8.86 9.87
C GLY A 151 4.56 -8.94 9.12
N GLU A 152 3.59 -9.60 9.71
CA GLU A 152 2.24 -9.74 9.17
C GLU A 152 1.55 -8.38 8.96
N SER A 153 0.52 -8.37 8.13
CA SER A 153 -0.34 -7.19 7.98
C SER A 153 -0.96 -6.83 9.33
N GLY A 154 -0.90 -5.55 9.71
CA GLY A 154 -1.38 -5.11 11.02
C GLY A 154 -0.40 -5.24 12.19
N ALA A 155 0.78 -5.85 12.01
CA ALA A 155 1.79 -5.99 13.07
C ALA A 155 2.43 -4.65 13.55
N GLY A 156 2.06 -3.51 12.99
CA GLY A 156 2.56 -2.20 13.41
C GLY A 156 3.82 -1.72 12.67
N LYS A 157 4.16 -2.31 11.52
CA LYS A 157 5.33 -1.92 10.72
C LYS A 157 5.37 -0.42 10.37
N SER A 158 4.28 0.12 9.86
CA SER A 158 4.19 1.55 9.52
C SER A 158 4.23 2.46 10.74
N THR A 159 3.78 1.96 11.89
CA THR A 159 3.93 2.64 13.17
C THR A 159 5.39 2.77 13.56
N LEU A 160 6.18 1.70 13.43
CA LEU A 160 7.61 1.69 13.72
C LEU A 160 8.41 2.61 12.79
N ARG A 161 8.01 2.71 11.52
CA ARG A 161 8.58 3.68 10.59
C ARG A 161 8.32 5.12 11.04
N ARG A 162 7.08 5.44 11.40
CA ARG A 162 6.71 6.77 11.90
C ARG A 162 7.48 7.10 13.22
N ASP A 163 7.58 6.14 14.11
CA ASP A 163 8.35 6.27 15.36
C ASP A 163 9.84 6.52 15.10
N LEU A 164 10.45 5.85 14.10
CA LEU A 164 11.82 6.14 13.68
C LEU A 164 11.99 7.60 13.27
N ILE A 165 11.11 8.13 12.43
CA ILE A 165 11.17 9.51 11.93
C ILE A 165 10.98 10.49 13.10
N GLU A 166 10.01 10.24 13.97
CA GLU A 166 9.75 11.07 15.14
C GLU A 166 10.93 11.06 16.11
N ARG A 167 11.54 9.88 16.34
CA ARG A 167 12.72 9.76 17.21
C ARG A 167 13.90 10.53 16.63
N VAL A 168 14.17 10.42 15.33
CA VAL A 168 15.23 11.20 14.66
C VAL A 168 15.02 12.69 14.86
N ASN A 169 13.79 13.19 14.72
CA ASN A 169 13.46 14.59 14.90
C ASN A 169 13.56 15.02 16.37
N ARG A 170 13.02 14.24 17.30
CA ARG A 170 13.02 14.53 18.74
C ARG A 170 14.43 14.54 19.34
N GLU A 171 15.28 13.61 18.93
CA GLU A 171 16.66 13.52 19.38
C GLU A 171 17.59 14.48 18.62
N ASN A 172 17.08 15.22 17.62
CA ASN A 172 17.89 16.01 16.68
C ASN A 172 19.08 15.21 16.13
N ALA A 173 18.85 13.92 15.86
CA ALA A 173 19.90 13.05 15.33
C ALA A 173 20.29 13.52 13.93
N PRO A 174 21.60 13.57 13.60
CA PRO A 174 22.06 13.99 12.28
C PRO A 174 21.83 12.89 11.22
N VAL A 175 20.56 12.49 11.06
CA VAL A 175 20.12 11.44 10.16
C VAL A 175 19.08 12.01 9.19
N ILE A 176 19.31 11.82 7.90
CA ILE A 176 18.34 12.16 6.84
C ILE A 176 17.62 10.89 6.45
N VAL A 177 16.32 10.85 6.74
CA VAL A 177 15.44 9.74 6.34
C VAL A 177 14.92 10.02 4.92
N ILE A 178 15.09 9.07 4.03
CA ILE A 178 14.72 9.15 2.61
C ILE A 178 13.66 8.10 2.34
N GLU A 179 12.48 8.55 1.96
CA GLU A 179 11.34 7.68 1.63
C GLU A 179 10.96 7.87 0.16
N PRO A 180 11.29 6.91 -0.72
CA PRO A 180 10.83 6.97 -2.10
C PRO A 180 9.30 6.88 -2.15
N TYR A 181 8.66 7.69 -3.00
CA TYR A 181 7.22 7.58 -3.21
C TYR A 181 6.86 6.27 -3.91
N ILE A 182 6.18 5.39 -3.18
CA ILE A 182 5.77 4.06 -3.65
C ILE A 182 4.42 4.12 -4.39
N ILE A 183 3.63 5.18 -4.19
CA ILE A 183 2.27 5.36 -4.79
C ILE A 183 2.27 5.22 -6.32
N ALA A 184 3.40 5.46 -6.99
CA ALA A 184 3.52 5.24 -8.44
C ALA A 184 3.71 3.76 -8.83
N MET A 185 3.74 2.84 -7.85
CA MET A 185 4.02 1.40 -8.07
C MET A 185 2.76 0.54 -8.15
N GLU A 186 1.62 1.01 -7.63
CA GLU A 186 0.38 0.22 -7.52
C GLU A 186 -0.46 0.15 -8.80
N ASP A 187 -0.16 0.97 -9.80
CA ASP A 187 -0.93 0.99 -11.06
C ASP A 187 -0.43 -0.04 -12.07
N ASN A 188 -0.86 -1.25 -11.95
CA ASN A 188 -0.96 -2.35 -12.93
C ASN A 188 -0.29 -3.67 -12.54
N ASP A 189 -1.10 -4.62 -12.15
CA ASP A 189 -0.74 -6.03 -11.93
C ASP A 189 -0.09 -6.75 -13.14
N VAL A 190 -0.10 -6.16 -14.32
CA VAL A 190 0.46 -6.75 -15.54
C VAL A 190 1.61 -5.93 -16.14
N LYS A 191 1.71 -4.62 -15.87
CA LYS A 191 2.75 -3.72 -16.40
C LYS A 191 3.14 -2.61 -15.42
N GLY A 192 3.07 -2.86 -14.11
CA GLY A 192 3.39 -1.89 -13.07
C GLY A 192 4.75 -1.23 -13.28
N LYS A 193 4.81 0.06 -13.07
CA LYS A 193 6.09 0.79 -12.99
C LYS A 193 6.76 0.41 -11.66
N THR A 194 7.50 -0.69 -11.67
CA THR A 194 8.31 -1.10 -10.53
C THR A 194 9.29 0.01 -10.13
N LEU A 195 9.58 0.14 -8.84
CA LEU A 195 10.57 1.09 -8.33
C LEU A 195 11.92 0.82 -9.00
N LYS A 196 12.27 1.68 -9.94
CA LYS A 196 13.52 1.56 -10.68
C LYS A 196 14.65 2.23 -9.91
N ALA A 197 15.86 1.75 -10.06
CA ALA A 197 17.06 2.35 -9.47
C ALA A 197 17.17 3.86 -9.77
N ALA A 198 16.69 4.30 -10.92
CA ALA A 198 16.65 5.71 -11.28
C ALA A 198 15.71 6.53 -10.35
N ALA A 199 14.54 6.02 -10.04
CA ALA A 199 13.59 6.70 -9.15
C ALA A 199 14.11 6.76 -7.70
N ILE A 200 14.78 5.70 -7.24
CA ILE A 200 15.47 5.71 -5.93
C ILE A 200 16.56 6.79 -5.92
N ALA A 201 17.39 6.88 -6.96
CA ALA A 201 18.41 7.91 -7.05
C ALA A 201 17.84 9.33 -7.08
N GLU A 202 16.72 9.53 -7.77
CA GLU A 202 15.98 10.81 -7.79
C GLU A 202 15.45 11.16 -6.41
N ALA A 203 14.83 10.22 -5.70
CA ALA A 203 14.33 10.43 -4.35
C ALA A 203 15.45 10.83 -3.39
N ILE A 204 16.61 10.17 -3.45
CA ILE A 204 17.75 10.49 -2.61
C ILE A 204 18.26 11.92 -2.91
N ILE A 205 18.47 12.24 -4.20
CA ILE A 205 18.98 13.56 -4.59
C ILE A 205 18.00 14.67 -4.18
N SER A 206 16.70 14.50 -4.45
CA SER A 206 15.70 15.52 -4.14
C SER A 206 15.52 15.74 -2.63
N THR A 207 15.71 14.70 -1.82
CA THR A 207 15.63 14.83 -0.36
C THR A 207 16.83 15.53 0.22
N ILE A 208 18.06 15.20 -0.24
CA ILE A 208 19.29 15.76 0.33
C ILE A 208 19.62 17.13 -0.27
N ALA A 209 19.37 17.32 -1.57
CA ALA A 209 19.67 18.54 -2.31
C ALA A 209 18.46 19.06 -3.10
N PRO A 210 17.39 19.54 -2.43
CA PRO A 210 16.11 19.88 -3.06
C PRO A 210 16.20 21.03 -4.08
N LEU A 211 17.26 21.83 -4.03
CA LEU A 211 17.48 22.94 -4.96
C LEU A 211 18.28 22.52 -6.21
N GLU A 212 18.83 21.33 -6.23
CA GLU A 212 19.59 20.83 -7.39
C GLU A 212 18.68 20.22 -8.44
N SER A 213 18.90 20.58 -9.71
CA SER A 213 18.24 19.93 -10.83
C SER A 213 18.82 18.53 -11.06
N ILE A 214 17.94 17.54 -11.16
CA ILE A 214 18.33 16.14 -11.38
C ILE A 214 18.86 15.96 -12.82
N LYS A 215 20.01 15.32 -12.95
CA LYS A 215 20.64 15.05 -14.25
C LYS A 215 19.83 14.02 -15.05
N ARG A 216 19.63 14.28 -16.34
CA ARG A 216 18.85 13.40 -17.24
C ARG A 216 19.54 12.08 -17.56
N SER A 217 20.86 12.13 -17.82
CA SER A 217 21.65 10.93 -18.10
C SER A 217 21.77 10.08 -16.84
N GLN A 218 21.60 8.78 -16.97
CA GLN A 218 21.70 7.83 -15.86
C GLN A 218 23.06 7.90 -15.17
N ASP A 219 24.14 7.89 -15.94
CA ASP A 219 25.50 7.99 -15.39
C ASP A 219 25.76 9.31 -14.68
N ALA A 220 25.26 10.43 -15.25
CA ALA A 220 25.41 11.74 -14.62
C ALA A 220 24.58 11.82 -13.33
N ARG A 221 23.40 11.18 -13.28
CA ARG A 221 22.55 11.09 -12.09
C ARG A 221 23.23 10.28 -10.99
N PHE A 222 23.82 9.13 -11.29
CA PHE A 222 24.52 8.33 -10.27
C PHE A 222 25.81 9.03 -9.77
N ARG A 223 26.52 9.76 -10.62
CA ARG A 223 27.63 10.61 -10.16
C ARG A 223 27.14 11.77 -9.27
N GLN A 224 26.03 12.39 -9.64
CA GLN A 224 25.39 13.42 -8.80
C GLN A 224 24.99 12.85 -7.44
N LEU A 225 24.32 11.70 -7.43
CA LEU A 225 23.94 10.98 -6.22
C LEU A 225 25.14 10.76 -5.28
N HIS A 226 26.21 10.17 -5.81
CA HIS A 226 27.41 9.89 -5.01
C HIS A 226 28.02 11.16 -4.43
N ARG A 227 28.11 12.24 -5.24
CA ARG A 227 28.61 13.54 -4.79
C ARG A 227 27.73 14.11 -3.67
N VAL A 228 26.41 14.16 -3.86
CA VAL A 228 25.46 14.73 -2.89
C VAL A 228 25.51 13.97 -1.55
N LEU A 229 25.54 12.63 -1.60
CA LEU A 229 25.68 11.80 -0.39
C LEU A 229 27.02 12.06 0.30
N LYS A 230 28.12 12.18 -0.45
CA LYS A 230 29.45 12.44 0.09
C LYS A 230 29.52 13.81 0.76
N ASP A 231 29.04 14.85 0.10
CA ASP A 231 29.05 16.22 0.61
C ASP A 231 28.22 16.33 1.90
N SER A 232 27.03 15.74 1.92
CA SER A 232 26.17 15.70 3.10
C SER A 232 26.78 14.86 4.25
N SER A 233 27.45 13.73 3.91
CA SER A 233 28.16 12.93 4.92
C SER A 233 29.36 13.65 5.52
N GLN A 234 30.05 14.48 4.75
CA GLN A 234 31.13 15.35 5.24
C GLN A 234 30.60 16.47 6.13
N ALA A 235 29.38 16.94 5.90
CA ALA A 235 28.67 17.86 6.78
C ALA A 235 28.19 17.21 8.11
N GLY A 236 28.42 15.90 8.29
CA GLY A 236 28.12 15.17 9.52
C GLY A 236 26.82 14.37 9.49
N PHE A 237 26.08 14.37 8.39
CA PHE A 237 24.83 13.63 8.31
C PHE A 237 25.02 12.15 7.93
N SER A 238 24.18 11.29 8.47
CA SER A 238 23.95 9.91 8.03
C SER A 238 22.68 9.85 7.18
N HIS A 239 22.60 8.90 6.25
CA HIS A 239 21.45 8.78 5.36
C HIS A 239 20.86 7.39 5.47
N VAL A 240 19.55 7.30 5.57
CA VAL A 240 18.82 6.03 5.57
C VAL A 240 17.71 6.06 4.52
N LEU A 241 17.74 5.07 3.63
CA LEU A 241 16.69 4.81 2.65
C LEU A 241 15.69 3.83 3.27
N VAL A 242 14.45 4.25 3.47
CA VAL A 242 13.38 3.42 4.03
C VAL A 242 12.40 3.09 2.91
N ILE A 243 12.19 1.81 2.65
CA ILE A 243 11.25 1.33 1.64
C ILE A 243 10.20 0.48 2.33
N GLU A 244 8.96 0.96 2.37
CA GLU A 244 7.79 0.18 2.80
C GLU A 244 7.32 -0.74 1.67
N GLU A 245 6.47 -1.71 2.00
CA GLU A 245 5.92 -2.70 1.06
C GLU A 245 7.00 -3.36 0.18
N ALA A 246 8.19 -3.55 0.76
CA ALA A 246 9.37 -4.04 0.03
C ALA A 246 9.17 -5.46 -0.53
N HIS A 247 8.17 -6.20 -0.05
CA HIS A 247 7.78 -7.49 -0.62
C HIS A 247 7.26 -7.36 -2.06
N SER A 248 6.76 -6.18 -2.46
CA SER A 248 6.34 -5.91 -3.84
C SER A 248 7.51 -5.65 -4.81
N LEU A 249 8.72 -5.38 -4.27
CA LEU A 249 9.88 -5.08 -5.08
C LEU A 249 10.29 -6.27 -5.98
N PRO A 250 10.57 -6.03 -7.27
CA PRO A 250 11.11 -7.06 -8.14
C PRO A 250 12.57 -7.37 -7.80
N ILE A 251 12.99 -8.60 -8.06
CA ILE A 251 14.36 -9.08 -7.82
C ILE A 251 15.45 -8.15 -8.42
N PRO A 252 15.32 -7.62 -9.65
CA PRO A 252 16.31 -6.67 -10.18
C PRO A 252 16.48 -5.42 -9.34
N THR A 253 15.39 -4.90 -8.74
CA THR A 253 15.48 -3.73 -7.84
C THR A 253 16.22 -4.08 -6.56
N LEU A 254 15.94 -5.23 -5.94
CA LEU A 254 16.69 -5.71 -4.77
C LEU A 254 18.20 -5.83 -5.05
N LYS A 255 18.58 -6.34 -6.23
CA LYS A 255 19.99 -6.36 -6.67
C LYS A 255 20.61 -4.96 -6.80
N HIS A 256 19.82 -3.99 -7.27
CA HIS A 256 20.29 -2.61 -7.35
C HIS A 256 20.49 -1.96 -5.98
N LEU A 257 19.68 -2.33 -4.97
CA LEU A 257 19.85 -1.83 -3.60
C LEU A 257 21.22 -2.17 -3.02
N LYS A 258 21.77 -3.34 -3.34
CA LYS A 258 23.15 -3.67 -2.99
C LYS A 258 24.14 -2.59 -3.46
N ARG A 259 24.00 -2.14 -4.72
CA ARG A 259 24.91 -1.13 -5.30
C ARG A 259 24.78 0.23 -4.60
N PHE A 260 23.57 0.60 -4.17
CA PHE A 260 23.36 1.79 -3.35
C PHE A 260 24.01 1.65 -1.97
N PHE A 261 23.89 0.48 -1.36
CA PHE A 261 24.53 0.18 -0.07
C PHE A 261 26.05 0.15 -0.15
N GLU A 262 26.61 -0.18 -1.30
CA GLU A 262 28.07 -0.19 -1.55
C GLU A 262 28.66 1.20 -1.80
N LEU A 263 27.84 2.26 -1.87
CA LEU A 263 28.35 3.63 -1.97
C LEU A 263 29.11 4.01 -0.69
N GLU A 264 30.36 4.44 -0.88
CA GLU A 264 31.24 4.74 0.23
C GLU A 264 32.14 5.95 -0.04
N SER A 265 32.64 6.55 1.02
CA SER A 265 33.67 7.58 1.01
C SER A 265 34.76 7.19 2.02
N GLY A 266 35.87 6.69 1.49
CA GLY A 266 36.87 5.98 2.31
C GLY A 266 36.28 4.70 2.90
N PHE A 267 36.36 4.55 4.20
CA PHE A 267 35.80 3.38 4.92
C PHE A 267 34.34 3.56 5.39
N LYS A 268 33.75 4.75 5.15
CA LYS A 268 32.39 5.07 5.62
C LYS A 268 31.39 4.77 4.53
N LYS A 269 30.38 3.95 4.85
CA LYS A 269 29.18 3.78 4.00
C LYS A 269 28.38 5.08 4.00
N LEU A 270 27.89 5.46 2.82
CA LEU A 270 27.17 6.71 2.63
C LEU A 270 25.66 6.57 2.77
N LEU A 271 25.13 5.35 2.65
CA LEU A 271 23.71 5.09 2.68
C LEU A 271 23.41 3.81 3.44
N SER A 272 22.53 3.88 4.41
CA SER A 272 21.90 2.75 5.07
C SER A 272 20.59 2.39 4.35
N ILE A 273 20.16 1.13 4.44
CA ILE A 273 18.94 0.69 3.80
C ILE A 273 18.08 -0.04 4.82
N VAL A 274 16.80 0.33 4.88
CA VAL A 274 15.77 -0.33 5.66
C VAL A 274 14.66 -0.77 4.71
N LEU A 275 14.40 -2.05 4.67
CA LEU A 275 13.26 -2.65 3.97
C LEU A 275 12.20 -3.03 4.99
N ILE A 276 10.97 -2.65 4.74
CA ILE A 276 9.84 -3.02 5.58
C ILE A 276 8.84 -3.76 4.71
N GLY A 277 8.45 -4.98 5.11
CA GLY A 277 7.58 -5.80 4.26
C GLY A 277 6.84 -6.89 5.01
N GLN A 278 6.04 -7.62 4.26
CA GLN A 278 5.31 -8.80 4.72
C GLN A 278 6.21 -10.06 4.63
N PRO A 279 5.79 -11.20 5.16
CA PRO A 279 6.58 -12.44 5.18
C PRO A 279 7.13 -12.87 3.81
N GLU A 280 6.46 -12.51 2.70
CA GLU A 280 6.92 -12.78 1.34
C GLU A 280 8.27 -12.11 1.02
N LEU A 281 8.62 -11.05 1.77
CA LEU A 281 9.94 -10.45 1.67
C LEU A 281 11.03 -11.40 2.18
N ALA A 282 10.76 -12.18 3.24
CA ALA A 282 11.68 -13.20 3.74
C ALA A 282 11.95 -14.27 2.69
N ASP A 283 10.88 -14.72 2.01
CA ASP A 283 11.03 -15.72 0.94
C ASP A 283 11.88 -15.18 -0.21
N LYS A 284 11.69 -13.93 -0.58
CA LYS A 284 12.54 -13.26 -1.60
C LYS A 284 13.98 -13.10 -1.16
N LEU A 285 14.22 -12.78 0.12
CA LEU A 285 15.55 -12.62 0.73
C LEU A 285 16.11 -13.92 1.28
N SER A 286 15.60 -15.08 0.84
CA SER A 286 16.12 -16.38 1.24
C SER A 286 17.45 -16.68 0.56
N GLU A 287 18.38 -17.31 1.30
CA GLU A 287 19.65 -17.82 0.77
C GLU A 287 19.48 -18.82 -0.38
N ARG A 288 18.31 -19.47 -0.46
CA ARG A 288 17.95 -20.39 -1.55
C ARG A 288 17.81 -19.67 -2.88
N ASN A 289 17.51 -18.37 -2.85
CA ASN A 289 17.40 -17.55 -4.05
C ASN A 289 18.80 -17.04 -4.47
N MET A 290 19.45 -17.78 -5.37
CA MET A 290 20.77 -17.44 -5.87
C MET A 290 20.86 -16.03 -6.44
N GLU A 291 19.75 -15.48 -6.92
CA GLU A 291 19.73 -14.16 -7.55
C GLU A 291 19.94 -13.01 -6.55
N VAL A 292 19.54 -13.19 -5.28
CA VAL A 292 19.65 -12.16 -4.22
C VAL A 292 20.68 -12.52 -3.15
N ARG A 293 21.40 -13.63 -3.29
CA ARG A 293 22.37 -14.11 -2.30
C ARG A 293 23.31 -13.03 -1.79
N GLU A 294 23.79 -12.17 -2.69
CA GLU A 294 24.70 -11.08 -2.34
C GLU A 294 24.05 -9.96 -1.52
N VAL A 295 22.72 -9.78 -1.66
CA VAL A 295 21.92 -8.86 -0.83
C VAL A 295 21.73 -9.47 0.54
N VAL A 296 21.31 -10.74 0.59
CA VAL A 296 21.05 -11.48 1.83
C VAL A 296 22.24 -11.49 2.77
N GLN A 297 23.45 -11.73 2.23
CA GLN A 297 24.68 -11.72 3.04
C GLN A 297 25.01 -10.39 3.72
N ARG A 298 24.36 -9.30 3.31
CA ARG A 298 24.59 -7.95 3.85
C ARG A 298 23.38 -7.43 4.60
N CYS A 299 22.24 -8.11 4.52
CA CYS A 299 20.98 -7.71 5.08
C CYS A 299 20.72 -8.47 6.38
N GLU A 300 20.59 -7.74 7.47
CA GLU A 300 20.07 -8.29 8.71
C GLU A 300 18.55 -8.41 8.60
N LEU A 301 18.01 -9.53 9.00
CA LEU A 301 16.57 -9.79 8.95
C LEU A 301 16.02 -9.83 10.37
N VAL A 302 15.04 -8.99 10.64
CA VAL A 302 14.36 -8.90 11.95
C VAL A 302 12.87 -9.11 11.74
N GLU A 303 12.31 -10.02 12.52
CA GLU A 303 10.88 -10.31 12.48
C GLU A 303 10.14 -9.52 13.55
N LEU A 304 9.06 -8.87 13.13
CA LEU A 304 8.11 -8.22 14.02
C LEU A 304 6.92 -9.15 14.22
N LEU A 305 6.89 -9.78 15.37
CA LEU A 305 5.80 -10.67 15.75
C LEU A 305 4.50 -9.88 16.00
N PRO A 306 3.35 -10.46 15.67
CA PRO A 306 2.07 -9.87 16.04
C PRO A 306 1.94 -9.82 17.57
N LEU A 307 1.15 -8.85 18.06
CA LEU A 307 0.85 -8.78 19.48
C LEU A 307 0.05 -10.01 19.90
N ASP A 308 0.58 -10.73 20.88
CA ASP A 308 -0.06 -11.91 21.42
C ASP A 308 -1.05 -11.55 22.54
N ASN A 309 -2.08 -12.37 22.73
CA ASN A 309 -3.10 -12.18 23.78
C ASN A 309 -2.61 -12.63 25.18
N SER A 310 -1.32 -12.54 25.46
CA SER A 310 -0.74 -12.92 26.76
C SER A 310 -0.93 -11.87 27.84
#